data_4950bda6c5155758ec73fde5ca3b1a29
#
_entry.id   4950bda6c5155758ec73fde5ca3b1a29
#
_cell.length_a   1.000
_cell.length_b   1.000
_cell.length_c   1.000
_cell.angle_alpha   90.00
_cell.angle_beta   90.00
_cell.angle_gamma   90.00
#
_symmetry.space_group_name_H-M   'P 1'
#
loop_
_entity.id
_entity.type
_entity.pdbx_description
1 polymer ?
#
loop_
_entity_poly.entity_id
_entity_poly.type
_entity_poly.pdbx_seq_one_letter_code
_entity_poly.pdbx_strand_id
1 'polypeptide(L)'
;ETLMNEIIHLEEQYEFYKNDPEFCAELDDLLKNYAGRPSLLYYAEKMTKDLGGAKIYLKREDLNHTGSHKINNVLGQVLMAKKMGKTRVIAETGAGQHGVACATAAALLGLECEIFMGKEDTDRQALNVYRMKLLGAKVHPVTSGTQTLKDAVNETMREWTNRVSDTHYVLGSVMGPHPFPTIVRDFQSVIGR
;
A
#
# COMPACT_ATOMS: atom_id res chain seq x y z
N GLU A 1 -0.36 -12.21 -21.42
CA GLU A 1 -0.55 -13.67 -21.33
C GLU A 1 0.12 -14.24 -20.09
N THR A 2 1.38 -13.94 -19.81
CA THR A 2 2.11 -14.47 -18.63
C THR A 2 1.41 -14.14 -17.30
N LEU A 3 0.83 -12.96 -17.17
CA LEU A 3 0.15 -12.50 -15.95
C LEU A 3 -1.33 -12.90 -15.86
N MET A 4 -1.95 -13.38 -16.95
CA MET A 4 -3.40 -13.60 -16.96
C MET A 4 -3.87 -14.62 -15.93
N ASN A 5 -3.16 -15.73 -15.80
CA ASN A 5 -3.52 -16.76 -14.81
C ASN A 5 -3.42 -16.23 -13.38
N GLU A 6 -2.40 -15.42 -13.09
CA GLU A 6 -2.24 -14.82 -11.76
C GLU A 6 -3.29 -13.73 -11.49
N ILE A 7 -3.66 -12.95 -12.50
CA ILE A 7 -4.71 -11.94 -12.39
C ILE A 7 -6.07 -12.60 -12.12
N ILE A 8 -6.40 -13.68 -12.83
CA ILE A 8 -7.63 -14.46 -12.60
C ILE A 8 -7.59 -15.06 -11.20
N HIS A 9 -6.48 -15.68 -10.81
CA HIS A 9 -6.31 -16.23 -9.47
C HIS A 9 -6.44 -15.16 -8.38
N LEU A 10 -5.88 -13.98 -8.60
CA LEU A 10 -6.02 -12.84 -7.67
C LEU A 10 -7.47 -12.39 -7.53
N GLU A 11 -8.23 -12.35 -8.64
CA GLU A 11 -9.66 -12.02 -8.61
C GLU A 11 -10.45 -13.04 -7.79
N GLU A 12 -10.24 -14.33 -8.04
CA GLU A 12 -10.89 -15.43 -7.32
C GLU A 12 -10.58 -15.38 -5.82
N GLN A 13 -9.31 -15.16 -5.47
CA GLN A 13 -8.89 -15.06 -4.07
C GLN A 13 -9.47 -13.81 -3.39
N TYR A 14 -9.50 -12.68 -4.10
CA TYR A 14 -10.11 -11.47 -3.56
C TYR A 14 -11.61 -11.65 -3.31
N GLU A 15 -12.35 -12.24 -4.27
CA GLU A 15 -13.78 -12.53 -4.12
C GLU A 15 -14.06 -13.49 -2.96
N PHE A 16 -13.15 -14.43 -2.72
CA PHE A 16 -13.21 -15.32 -1.56
C PHE A 16 -12.98 -14.56 -0.26
N TYR A 17 -11.80 -13.91 -0.11
CA TYR A 17 -11.38 -13.31 1.16
C TYR A 17 -12.23 -12.11 1.58
N LYS A 18 -12.75 -11.31 0.66
CA LYS A 18 -13.62 -10.18 1.02
C LYS A 18 -14.91 -10.60 1.73
N ASN A 19 -15.31 -11.87 1.58
CA ASN A 19 -16.50 -12.46 2.19
C ASN A 19 -16.15 -13.47 3.30
N ASP A 20 -14.88 -13.78 3.50
CA ASP A 20 -14.44 -14.72 4.54
C ASP A 20 -14.44 -14.04 5.91
N PRO A 21 -15.25 -14.54 6.89
CA PRO A 21 -15.36 -13.91 8.20
C PRO A 21 -14.05 -13.89 8.99
N GLU A 22 -13.17 -14.90 8.81
CA GLU A 22 -11.89 -14.97 9.51
C GLU A 22 -10.94 -13.88 8.97
N PHE A 23 -10.84 -13.77 7.64
CA PHE A 23 -10.04 -12.71 7.01
C PHE A 23 -10.53 -11.31 7.41
N CYS A 24 -11.84 -11.08 7.34
CA CYS A 24 -12.44 -9.79 7.70
C CYS A 24 -12.15 -9.43 9.17
N ALA A 25 -12.30 -10.39 10.10
CA ALA A 25 -12.01 -10.17 11.50
C ALA A 25 -10.52 -9.87 11.77
N GLU A 26 -9.61 -10.58 11.11
CA GLU A 26 -8.16 -10.34 11.22
C GLU A 26 -7.79 -8.97 10.65
N LEU A 27 -8.34 -8.59 9.50
CA LEU A 27 -8.14 -7.27 8.91
C LEU A 27 -8.69 -6.16 9.79
N ASP A 28 -9.88 -6.31 10.35
CA ASP A 28 -10.50 -5.34 11.26
C ASP A 28 -9.66 -5.15 12.53
N ASP A 29 -9.12 -6.24 13.09
CA ASP A 29 -8.20 -6.19 14.23
C ASP A 29 -6.92 -5.41 13.88
N LEU A 30 -6.31 -5.69 12.74
CA LEU A 30 -5.12 -4.96 12.26
C LEU A 30 -5.42 -3.48 12.01
N LEU A 31 -6.54 -3.15 11.41
CA LEU A 31 -6.95 -1.76 11.18
C LEU A 31 -7.17 -1.01 12.49
N LYS A 32 -7.79 -1.65 13.47
CA LYS A 32 -8.10 -1.04 14.77
C LYS A 32 -6.86 -0.97 15.67
N ASN A 33 -6.21 -2.10 15.92
CA ASN A 33 -5.21 -2.21 16.97
C ASN A 33 -3.78 -1.93 16.49
N TYR A 34 -3.52 -2.04 15.18
CA TYR A 34 -2.22 -1.73 14.60
C TYR A 34 -2.19 -0.42 13.81
N ALA A 35 -3.14 -0.19 12.91
CA ALA A 35 -3.20 1.06 12.15
C ALA A 35 -3.75 2.25 12.96
N GLY A 36 -4.54 2.00 14.02
CA GLY A 36 -5.07 3.04 14.88
C GLY A 36 -6.41 3.62 14.42
N ARG A 37 -7.21 2.83 13.69
CA ARG A 37 -8.53 3.25 13.22
C ARG A 37 -9.62 3.12 14.31
N PRO A 38 -10.74 3.88 14.19
CA PRO A 38 -11.02 4.89 13.14
C PRO A 38 -10.18 6.16 13.31
N SER A 39 -9.78 6.77 12.19
CA SER A 39 -9.14 8.08 12.23
C SER A 39 -10.14 9.18 12.57
N LEU A 40 -9.69 10.20 13.29
CA LEU A 40 -10.52 11.29 13.76
C LEU A 40 -10.90 12.24 12.61
N LEU A 41 -12.05 12.88 12.77
CA LEU A 41 -12.47 14.02 11.96
C LEU A 41 -12.30 15.29 12.80
N TYR A 42 -11.28 16.10 12.46
CA TYR A 42 -10.93 17.31 13.19
C TYR A 42 -11.53 18.55 12.53
N TYR A 43 -12.27 19.35 13.29
CA TYR A 43 -12.74 20.65 12.81
C TYR A 43 -11.62 21.68 12.87
N ALA A 44 -11.20 22.17 11.71
CA ALA A 44 -10.14 23.18 11.56
C ALA A 44 -10.73 24.58 11.71
N GLU A 45 -11.09 24.97 12.94
CA GLU A 45 -11.85 26.19 13.24
C GLU A 45 -11.12 27.46 12.75
N LYS A 46 -9.83 27.57 13.07
CA LYS A 46 -9.03 28.73 12.63
C LYS A 46 -8.98 28.86 11.11
N MET A 47 -8.69 27.75 10.41
CA MET A 47 -8.65 27.73 8.93
C MET A 47 -10.02 28.07 8.34
N THR A 48 -11.11 27.57 8.94
CA THR A 48 -12.48 27.90 8.52
C THR A 48 -12.75 29.41 8.64
N LYS A 49 -12.34 30.02 9.75
CA LYS A 49 -12.52 31.48 9.96
C LYS A 49 -11.65 32.33 9.05
N ASP A 50 -10.37 31.95 8.91
CA ASP A 50 -9.41 32.71 8.10
C ASP A 50 -9.78 32.75 6.61
N LEU A 51 -10.32 31.64 6.08
CA LEU A 51 -10.69 31.51 4.69
C LEU A 51 -12.10 32.02 4.39
N GLY A 52 -12.99 32.10 5.35
CA GLY A 52 -14.40 32.48 5.18
C GLY A 52 -15.13 31.58 4.19
N GLY A 53 -16.22 30.96 4.57
CA GLY A 53 -16.98 30.08 3.67
C GLY A 53 -17.37 28.75 4.35
N ALA A 54 -17.16 27.64 3.65
CA ALA A 54 -17.53 26.32 4.17
C ALA A 54 -16.72 25.92 5.41
N LYS A 55 -17.35 25.17 6.33
CA LYS A 55 -16.64 24.56 7.45
C LYS A 55 -15.64 23.52 6.95
N ILE A 56 -14.40 23.61 7.41
CA ILE A 56 -13.28 22.75 7.00
C ILE A 56 -13.03 21.69 8.06
N TYR A 57 -13.10 20.44 7.65
CA TYR A 57 -12.78 19.29 8.49
C TYR A 57 -11.62 18.50 7.89
N LEU A 58 -10.71 18.04 8.73
CA LEU A 58 -9.58 17.20 8.37
C LEU A 58 -9.83 15.76 8.82
N LYS A 59 -9.92 14.84 7.86
CA LYS A 59 -9.90 13.41 8.17
C LYS A 59 -8.45 13.00 8.43
N ARG A 60 -8.13 12.72 9.69
CA ARG A 60 -6.76 12.65 10.21
C ARG A 60 -6.06 11.31 9.90
N GLU A 61 -5.94 10.96 8.61
CA GLU A 61 -5.20 9.77 8.16
C GLU A 61 -3.68 9.89 8.39
N ASP A 62 -3.18 11.09 8.64
CA ASP A 62 -1.81 11.37 9.09
C ASP A 62 -1.48 10.82 10.48
N LEU A 63 -2.50 10.54 11.31
CA LEU A 63 -2.35 9.95 12.64
C LEU A 63 -2.36 8.43 12.62
N ASN A 64 -2.65 7.81 11.49
CA ASN A 64 -2.51 6.36 11.38
C ASN A 64 -1.05 5.94 11.55
N HIS A 65 -0.84 4.70 11.98
CA HIS A 65 0.50 4.10 11.97
C HIS A 65 1.14 4.24 10.58
N THR A 66 2.42 4.59 10.52
CA THR A 66 3.20 5.00 9.34
C THR A 66 3.00 6.45 8.88
N GLY A 67 1.97 7.14 9.32
CA GLY A 67 1.77 8.58 9.08
C GLY A 67 1.01 8.92 7.81
N SER A 68 0.27 7.98 7.20
CA SER A 68 -0.55 8.24 6.03
C SER A 68 -1.69 7.22 5.84
N HIS A 69 -2.58 7.52 4.90
CA HIS A 69 -3.70 6.63 4.52
C HIS A 69 -3.26 5.31 3.88
N LYS A 70 -2.03 5.19 3.42
CA LYS A 70 -1.54 4.03 2.67
C LYS A 70 -1.62 2.72 3.43
N ILE A 71 -1.46 2.76 4.75
CA ILE A 71 -1.50 1.57 5.60
C ILE A 71 -2.83 0.79 5.48
N ASN A 72 -3.96 1.47 5.22
CA ASN A 72 -5.27 0.83 5.11
C ASN A 72 -5.29 -0.20 3.97
N ASN A 73 -4.95 0.23 2.76
CA ASN A 73 -4.89 -0.63 1.59
C ASN A 73 -3.80 -1.71 1.74
N VAL A 74 -2.65 -1.32 2.24
CA VAL A 74 -1.49 -2.21 2.33
C VAL A 74 -1.74 -3.37 3.29
N LEU A 75 -2.34 -3.14 4.45
CA LEU A 75 -2.68 -4.22 5.39
C LEU A 75 -3.59 -5.25 4.74
N GLY A 76 -4.63 -4.81 4.02
CA GLY A 76 -5.53 -5.71 3.31
C GLY A 76 -4.81 -6.55 2.24
N GLN A 77 -3.99 -5.90 1.40
CA GLN A 77 -3.27 -6.61 0.33
C GLN A 77 -2.20 -7.56 0.86
N VAL A 78 -1.41 -7.15 1.86
CA VAL A 78 -0.34 -7.99 2.40
C VAL A 78 -0.90 -9.17 3.21
N LEU A 79 -2.00 -8.96 3.97
CA LEU A 79 -2.70 -10.05 4.65
C LEU A 79 -3.24 -11.06 3.63
N MET A 80 -3.90 -10.58 2.58
CA MET A 80 -4.40 -11.43 1.51
C MET A 80 -3.27 -12.21 0.83
N ALA A 81 -2.15 -11.55 0.50
CA ALA A 81 -0.98 -12.20 -0.08
C ALA A 81 -0.45 -13.34 0.81
N LYS A 82 -0.37 -13.11 2.12
CA LYS A 82 0.02 -14.14 3.09
C LYS A 82 -0.95 -15.33 3.09
N LYS A 83 -2.26 -15.07 3.10
CA LYS A 83 -3.30 -16.13 3.06
C LYS A 83 -3.27 -16.90 1.72
N MET A 84 -2.90 -16.24 0.61
CA MET A 84 -2.65 -16.88 -0.69
C MET A 84 -1.35 -17.72 -0.74
N GLY A 85 -0.55 -17.76 0.34
CA GLY A 85 0.71 -18.49 0.40
C GLY A 85 1.88 -17.78 -0.29
N LYS A 86 1.75 -16.50 -0.63
CA LYS A 86 2.87 -15.72 -1.15
C LYS A 86 3.90 -15.49 -0.03
N THR A 87 5.16 -15.55 -0.38
CA THR A 87 6.28 -15.38 0.57
C THR A 87 6.94 -14.01 0.46
N ARG A 88 6.65 -13.28 -0.63
CA ARG A 88 7.26 -12.01 -0.98
C ARG A 88 6.20 -11.02 -1.45
N VAL A 89 6.38 -9.76 -1.07
CA VAL A 89 5.65 -8.63 -1.62
C VAL A 89 6.59 -7.64 -2.27
N ILE A 90 6.13 -7.02 -3.35
CA ILE A 90 6.84 -5.94 -4.02
C ILE A 90 5.92 -4.73 -4.18
N ALA A 91 6.50 -3.54 -4.21
CA ALA A 91 5.74 -2.31 -4.45
C ALA A 91 6.61 -1.24 -5.11
N GLU A 92 5.96 -0.36 -5.86
CA GLU A 92 6.51 0.92 -6.28
C GLU A 92 6.29 1.99 -5.20
N THR A 93 7.10 3.02 -5.21
CA THR A 93 6.85 4.22 -4.42
C THR A 93 7.51 5.45 -5.04
N GLY A 94 6.88 6.62 -4.91
CA GLY A 94 7.45 7.92 -5.27
C GLY A 94 7.89 8.66 -4.00
N ALA A 95 6.95 9.31 -3.29
CA ALA A 95 7.24 10.01 -2.04
C ALA A 95 7.66 9.10 -0.86
N GLY A 96 7.58 7.78 -1.02
CA GLY A 96 8.02 6.79 -0.03
C GLY A 96 6.95 6.31 0.94
N GLN A 97 5.81 6.98 1.05
CA GLN A 97 4.78 6.60 2.04
C GLN A 97 4.18 5.21 1.78
N HIS A 98 3.94 4.86 0.51
CA HIS A 98 3.47 3.54 0.15
C HIS A 98 4.51 2.47 0.45
N GLY A 99 5.77 2.72 0.09
CA GLY A 99 6.89 1.82 0.39
C GLY A 99 7.08 1.57 1.89
N VAL A 100 6.99 2.63 2.72
CA VAL A 100 7.05 2.49 4.18
C VAL A 100 5.89 1.65 4.71
N ALA A 101 4.67 1.87 4.22
CA ALA A 101 3.52 1.06 4.62
C ALA A 101 3.69 -0.42 4.22
N CYS A 102 4.18 -0.70 3.00
CA CYS A 102 4.47 -2.07 2.53
C CYS A 102 5.55 -2.75 3.38
N ALA A 103 6.66 -2.06 3.64
CA ALA A 103 7.72 -2.58 4.49
C ALA A 103 7.22 -2.89 5.91
N THR A 104 6.36 -2.01 6.46
CA THR A 104 5.76 -2.18 7.78
C THR A 104 4.85 -3.41 7.85
N ALA A 105 3.92 -3.55 6.91
CA ALA A 105 3.00 -4.69 6.88
C ALA A 105 3.72 -6.02 6.58
N ALA A 106 4.71 -6.00 5.69
CA ALA A 106 5.52 -7.17 5.38
C ALA A 106 6.33 -7.64 6.61
N ALA A 107 6.96 -6.71 7.33
CA ALA A 107 7.66 -7.02 8.58
C ALA A 107 6.73 -7.60 9.65
N LEU A 108 5.53 -7.01 9.80
CA LEU A 108 4.51 -7.50 10.74
C LEU A 108 4.05 -8.93 10.42
N LEU A 109 3.83 -9.22 9.14
CA LEU A 109 3.23 -10.47 8.68
C LEU A 109 4.26 -11.54 8.28
N GLY A 110 5.56 -11.20 8.33
CA GLY A 110 6.66 -12.13 8.09
C GLY A 110 6.91 -12.47 6.61
N LEU A 111 6.69 -11.49 5.70
CA LEU A 111 6.99 -11.63 4.28
C LEU A 111 8.25 -10.86 3.88
N GLU A 112 8.95 -11.34 2.86
CA GLU A 112 9.99 -10.54 2.21
C GLU A 112 9.38 -9.32 1.52
N CYS A 113 10.09 -8.19 1.56
CA CYS A 113 9.63 -6.94 0.95
C CYS A 113 10.72 -6.31 0.09
N GLU A 114 10.37 -6.03 -1.16
CA GLU A 114 11.24 -5.28 -2.07
C GLU A 114 10.50 -4.07 -2.64
N ILE A 115 11.12 -2.90 -2.57
CA ILE A 115 10.53 -1.62 -2.97
C ILE A 115 11.33 -1.04 -4.11
N PHE A 116 10.64 -0.70 -5.19
CA PHE A 116 11.21 -0.01 -6.35
C PHE A 116 10.89 1.48 -6.25
N MET A 117 11.91 2.31 -6.34
CA MET A 117 11.78 3.75 -6.19
C MET A 117 12.71 4.45 -7.17
N GLY A 118 12.22 5.47 -7.86
CA GLY A 118 13.06 6.24 -8.76
C GLY A 118 14.29 6.80 -8.05
N LYS A 119 15.45 6.82 -8.73
CA LYS A 119 16.71 7.32 -8.12
C LYS A 119 16.57 8.74 -7.61
N GLU A 120 15.92 9.63 -8.38
CA GLU A 120 15.62 11.00 -7.97
C GLU A 120 14.78 11.06 -6.69
N ASP A 121 13.78 10.18 -6.61
CA ASP A 121 12.90 10.10 -5.44
C ASP A 121 13.62 9.51 -4.23
N THR A 122 14.54 8.54 -4.43
CA THR A 122 15.33 7.99 -3.31
C THR A 122 16.21 9.06 -2.66
N ASP A 123 16.76 9.98 -3.43
CA ASP A 123 17.60 11.06 -2.93
C ASP A 123 16.77 12.12 -2.19
N ARG A 124 15.62 12.49 -2.75
CA ARG A 124 14.69 13.46 -2.14
C ARG A 124 14.06 12.94 -0.85
N GLN A 125 13.81 11.65 -0.76
CA GLN A 125 13.06 10.99 0.33
C GLN A 125 13.94 10.03 1.15
N ALA A 126 15.20 10.42 1.39
CA ALA A 126 16.19 9.58 2.08
C ALA A 126 15.72 9.06 3.45
N LEU A 127 14.92 9.86 4.19
CA LEU A 127 14.34 9.42 5.46
C LEU A 127 13.38 8.24 5.29
N ASN A 128 12.53 8.27 4.27
CA ASN A 128 11.60 7.14 4.00
C ASN A 128 12.38 5.91 3.51
N VAL A 129 13.43 6.09 2.72
CA VAL A 129 14.34 5.00 2.33
C VAL A 129 14.98 4.36 3.56
N TYR A 130 15.45 5.17 4.50
CA TYR A 130 16.00 4.68 5.76
C TYR A 130 14.97 3.87 6.57
N ARG A 131 13.73 4.37 6.69
CA ARG A 131 12.64 3.67 7.39
C ARG A 131 12.32 2.32 6.76
N MET A 132 12.23 2.26 5.43
CA MET A 132 12.01 1.00 4.70
C MET A 132 13.12 -0.03 4.97
N LYS A 133 14.39 0.40 4.92
CA LYS A 133 15.54 -0.46 5.21
C LYS A 133 15.57 -0.93 6.65
N LEU A 134 15.24 -0.06 7.61
CA LEU A 134 15.15 -0.41 9.03
C LEU A 134 14.10 -1.50 9.29
N LEU A 135 13.01 -1.49 8.52
CA LEU A 135 11.95 -2.50 8.55
C LEU A 135 12.31 -3.80 7.80
N GLY A 136 13.53 -3.90 7.27
CA GLY A 136 14.02 -5.09 6.57
C GLY A 136 13.72 -5.13 5.07
N ALA A 137 13.09 -4.11 4.50
CA ALA A 137 12.83 -4.08 3.07
C ALA A 137 14.10 -3.76 2.26
N LYS A 138 14.24 -4.42 1.10
CA LYS A 138 15.24 -4.05 0.09
C LYS A 138 14.68 -2.93 -0.77
N VAL A 139 15.43 -1.84 -0.90
CA VAL A 139 15.04 -0.69 -1.75
C VAL A 139 15.93 -0.65 -2.97
N HIS A 140 15.30 -0.72 -4.15
CA HIS A 140 15.94 -0.73 -5.46
C HIS A 140 15.79 0.64 -6.12
N PRO A 141 16.86 1.44 -6.23
CA PRO A 141 16.84 2.68 -7.00
C PRO A 141 16.70 2.38 -8.49
N VAL A 142 15.67 2.92 -9.13
CA VAL A 142 15.44 2.79 -10.56
C VAL A 142 16.08 3.97 -11.29
N THR A 143 17.03 3.67 -12.17
CA THR A 143 17.83 4.66 -12.90
C THR A 143 17.41 4.84 -14.36
N SER A 144 16.40 4.12 -14.82
CA SER A 144 15.84 4.25 -16.17
C SER A 144 14.88 5.44 -16.28
N GLY A 145 14.68 5.94 -17.49
CA GLY A 145 13.71 7.00 -17.79
C GLY A 145 13.97 8.30 -17.04
N THR A 146 12.92 8.85 -16.45
CA THR A 146 12.98 10.08 -15.63
C THR A 146 13.40 9.82 -14.18
N GLN A 147 13.64 8.56 -13.82
CA GLN A 147 14.05 8.13 -12.48
C GLN A 147 13.04 8.50 -11.37
N THR A 148 11.75 8.49 -11.72
CA THR A 148 10.63 8.84 -10.84
C THR A 148 9.61 7.71 -10.74
N LEU A 149 8.46 7.98 -10.12
CA LEU A 149 7.40 6.99 -9.85
C LEU A 149 7.00 6.17 -11.09
N LYS A 150 6.88 6.79 -12.28
CA LYS A 150 6.50 6.06 -13.50
C LYS A 150 7.48 4.93 -13.82
N ASP A 151 8.76 5.20 -13.69
CA ASP A 151 9.82 4.23 -13.99
C ASP A 151 9.88 3.14 -12.91
N ALA A 152 9.62 3.52 -11.65
CA ALA A 152 9.46 2.57 -10.56
C ALA A 152 8.29 1.60 -10.80
N VAL A 153 7.14 2.09 -11.26
CA VAL A 153 5.99 1.24 -11.65
C VAL A 153 6.38 0.25 -12.73
N ASN A 154 7.04 0.72 -13.79
CA ASN A 154 7.45 -0.12 -14.92
C ASN A 154 8.40 -1.24 -14.45
N GLU A 155 9.35 -0.91 -13.59
CA GLU A 155 10.32 -1.90 -13.09
C GLU A 155 9.67 -2.91 -12.14
N THR A 156 8.79 -2.43 -11.25
CA THR A 156 8.02 -3.32 -10.36
C THR A 156 7.16 -4.31 -11.17
N MET A 157 6.53 -3.84 -12.25
CA MET A 157 5.72 -4.70 -13.12
C MET A 157 6.56 -5.76 -13.82
N ARG A 158 7.77 -5.41 -14.29
CA ARG A 158 8.71 -6.38 -14.88
C ARG A 158 9.14 -7.44 -13.85
N GLU A 159 9.50 -6.99 -12.65
CA GLU A 159 9.90 -7.89 -11.58
C GLU A 159 8.75 -8.81 -11.16
N TRP A 160 7.53 -8.30 -11.07
CA TRP A 160 6.37 -9.14 -10.77
C TRP A 160 6.17 -10.23 -11.84
N THR A 161 6.30 -9.88 -13.12
CA THR A 161 6.19 -10.85 -14.23
C THR A 161 7.21 -11.98 -14.13
N ASN A 162 8.40 -11.69 -13.60
CA ASN A 162 9.47 -12.69 -13.46
C ASN A 162 9.22 -13.68 -12.30
N ARG A 163 8.51 -13.26 -11.25
CA ARG A 163 8.34 -14.04 -10.02
C ARG A 163 6.89 -14.06 -9.52
N VAL A 164 5.96 -14.16 -10.43
CA VAL A 164 4.53 -14.09 -10.14
C VAL A 164 4.02 -15.19 -9.20
N SER A 165 4.67 -16.37 -9.20
CA SER A 165 4.23 -17.53 -8.42
C SER A 165 4.35 -17.32 -6.91
N ASP A 166 5.40 -16.67 -6.44
CA ASP A 166 5.71 -16.48 -5.02
C ASP A 166 5.53 -15.04 -4.53
N THR A 167 5.24 -14.12 -5.43
CA THR A 167 5.24 -12.68 -5.19
C THR A 167 3.88 -12.05 -5.46
N HIS A 168 3.43 -11.20 -4.53
CA HIS A 168 2.28 -10.32 -4.74
C HIS A 168 2.75 -8.87 -4.96
N TYR A 169 2.21 -8.22 -5.99
CA TYR A 169 2.42 -6.79 -6.23
C TYR A 169 1.40 -5.98 -5.42
N VAL A 170 1.86 -5.25 -4.43
CA VAL A 170 1.03 -4.38 -3.59
C VAL A 170 0.89 -3.03 -4.26
N LEU A 171 -0.18 -2.83 -5.05
CA LEU A 171 -0.45 -1.57 -5.72
C LEU A 171 -0.94 -0.49 -4.74
N GLY A 172 -0.35 0.71 -4.85
CA GLY A 172 -0.61 1.83 -3.95
C GLY A 172 -1.73 2.79 -4.39
N SER A 173 -2.30 2.59 -5.58
CA SER A 173 -3.34 3.42 -6.17
C SER A 173 -4.28 2.61 -7.05
N VAL A 174 -5.42 3.21 -7.45
CA VAL A 174 -6.43 2.58 -8.33
C VAL A 174 -5.94 2.55 -9.77
N MET A 175 -4.90 1.79 -10.03
CA MET A 175 -4.26 1.60 -11.33
C MET A 175 -4.05 0.11 -11.60
N GLY A 176 -3.53 -0.19 -12.80
CA GLY A 176 -3.27 -1.57 -13.23
C GLY A 176 -4.50 -2.29 -13.76
N PRO A 177 -4.34 -3.57 -14.13
CA PRO A 177 -5.44 -4.38 -14.64
C PRO A 177 -6.44 -4.73 -13.52
N HIS A 178 -7.68 -5.04 -13.89
CA HIS A 178 -8.62 -5.67 -12.97
C HIS A 178 -7.99 -6.98 -12.41
N PRO A 179 -8.09 -7.28 -11.10
CA PRO A 179 -8.97 -6.66 -10.08
C PRO A 179 -8.31 -5.57 -9.22
N PHE A 180 -7.07 -5.16 -9.49
CA PHE A 180 -6.33 -4.22 -8.64
C PHE A 180 -7.10 -2.92 -8.31
N PRO A 181 -7.73 -2.21 -9.28
CA PRO A 181 -8.47 -1.00 -8.94
C PRO A 181 -9.61 -1.23 -7.94
N THR A 182 -10.27 -2.38 -8.04
CA THR A 182 -11.34 -2.79 -7.11
C THR A 182 -10.78 -3.08 -5.73
N ILE A 183 -9.73 -3.87 -5.63
CA ILE A 183 -9.05 -4.22 -4.37
C ILE A 183 -8.60 -2.95 -3.63
N VAL A 184 -7.90 -2.06 -4.33
CA VAL A 184 -7.38 -0.82 -3.72
C VAL A 184 -8.52 0.09 -3.27
N ARG A 185 -9.55 0.30 -4.11
CA ARG A 185 -10.74 1.07 -3.76
C ARG A 185 -11.39 0.53 -2.49
N ASP A 186 -11.61 -0.77 -2.43
CA ASP A 186 -12.37 -1.38 -1.35
C ASP A 186 -11.61 -1.32 -0.01
N PHE A 187 -10.32 -1.63 0.01
CA PHE A 187 -9.50 -1.49 1.21
C PHE A 187 -9.30 -0.02 1.64
N GLN A 188 -9.27 0.93 0.71
CA GLN A 188 -9.24 2.36 1.05
C GLN A 188 -10.60 2.91 1.48
N SER A 189 -11.70 2.25 1.15
CA SER A 189 -13.06 2.76 1.46
C SER A 189 -13.33 2.91 2.95
N VAL A 190 -12.54 2.25 3.80
CA VAL A 190 -12.59 2.39 5.26
C VAL A 190 -12.37 3.84 5.74
N ILE A 191 -11.73 4.69 4.93
CA ILE A 191 -11.50 6.11 5.24
C ILE A 191 -12.83 6.89 5.33
N GLY A 192 -13.79 6.53 4.51
CA GLY A 192 -15.09 7.21 4.40
C GLY A 192 -16.21 6.62 5.27
N ARG A 193 -15.89 5.61 6.06
CA ARG A 193 -16.86 4.92 6.94
C ARG A 193 -16.75 5.36 8.37
#